data_c820ef202a2f39fee260986af4f9e103
#
_entry.id   c820ef202a2f39fee260986af4f9e103
#
_cell.length_a   1.000
_cell.length_b   1.000
_cell.length_c   1.000
_cell.angle_alpha   90.00
_cell.angle_beta   90.00
_cell.angle_gamma   90.00
#
_symmetry.space_group_name_H-M   'P 1'
#
loop_
_entity.id
_entity.type
_entity.pdbx_description
1 polymer ?
#
loop_
_entity_poly.entity_id
_entity_poly.type
_entity_poly.pdbx_seq_one_letter_code
_entity_poly.pdbx_strand_id
1 'polypeptide(L)'
;MKKLTRTTLGITMLALMGIYISGCSKNHSNPSPQLNVKQIKLQQNTTLGEILVDKDGRTLYSFADDVNGANTCTGGCEILWPPFYVDNLTADQLGDASLKVTDFSVITTSSNKKQLTYKGWPLYYFSPNGTPEVPGQTNGDGSGGVWFVAKPDYTIMLANKQLIGGDNNHYKSDYSLGDGNTIFFTDAIGNTLYTFLKDSSNRNEFTKPDFSNNAIFSIYDTTEITVPSILDKGLFTRIDVFGRSQWTYKGWPLYHFGDDAGIRGSTKGVTFGAVGRWPVAVKDILTAPTP
;
A
#
# COMPACT_ATOMS: atom_id res chain seq x y z
N MET A 1 -64.33 -67.59 -44.21
CA MET A 1 -64.92 -68.87 -43.74
C MET A 1 -64.31 -69.26 -42.40
N LYS A 2 -65.19 -69.61 -41.45
CA LYS A 2 -64.98 -70.36 -40.20
C LYS A 2 -64.13 -69.64 -39.12
N LYS A 3 -64.75 -69.23 -38.13
CA LYS A 3 -65.43 -69.76 -36.86
C LYS A 3 -64.41 -69.64 -35.73
N LEU A 4 -64.64 -68.69 -34.84
CA LEU A 4 -65.28 -68.78 -33.51
C LEU A 4 -64.78 -69.94 -32.64
N THR A 5 -64.17 -69.63 -31.51
CA THR A 5 -64.65 -70.16 -30.19
C THR A 5 -64.10 -69.33 -29.04
N ARG A 6 -65.03 -68.97 -28.16
CA ARG A 6 -64.87 -68.36 -26.84
C ARG A 6 -64.47 -69.45 -25.83
N THR A 7 -63.67 -69.11 -24.84
CA THR A 7 -63.85 -69.72 -23.50
C THR A 7 -63.43 -68.70 -22.43
N THR A 8 -64.39 -68.46 -21.55
CA THR A 8 -64.36 -67.69 -20.30
C THR A 8 -63.84 -68.54 -19.15
N LEU A 9 -63.21 -67.92 -18.18
CA LEU A 9 -63.12 -68.19 -16.71
C LEU A 9 -61.72 -67.83 -16.21
N GLY A 10 -61.44 -67.16 -15.17
CA GLY A 10 -62.13 -66.92 -13.93
C GLY A 10 -61.33 -65.90 -13.14
N ILE A 11 -62.01 -65.16 -12.35
CA ILE A 11 -61.67 -64.12 -11.42
C ILE A 11 -60.78 -64.71 -10.29
N THR A 12 -59.66 -64.14 -9.95
CA THR A 12 -59.15 -64.10 -8.57
C THR A 12 -58.45 -62.77 -8.31
N MET A 13 -59.08 -62.00 -7.49
CA MET A 13 -58.70 -60.70 -6.99
C MET A 13 -57.75 -60.94 -5.82
N LEU A 14 -56.47 -60.60 -5.97
CA LEU A 14 -55.50 -60.53 -4.87
C LEU A 14 -55.05 -59.06 -4.68
N ALA A 15 -55.57 -58.41 -3.64
CA ALA A 15 -55.19 -57.09 -3.26
C ALA A 15 -53.79 -57.10 -2.64
N LEU A 16 -52.85 -56.59 -3.32
CA LEU A 16 -51.50 -56.29 -2.77
C LEU A 16 -51.45 -54.79 -2.40
N MET A 17 -51.41 -54.57 -1.09
CA MET A 17 -51.29 -53.28 -0.43
C MET A 17 -49.81 -52.79 -0.61
N GLY A 18 -49.59 -51.92 -1.58
CA GLY A 18 -48.28 -51.31 -1.83
C GLY A 18 -47.99 -50.25 -0.77
N ILE A 19 -47.03 -50.53 0.11
CA ILE A 19 -46.45 -49.56 1.06
C ILE A 19 -45.57 -48.60 0.26
N TYR A 20 -46.03 -47.37 0.03
CA TYR A 20 -45.20 -46.29 -0.49
C TYR A 20 -44.29 -45.81 0.62
N ILE A 21 -43.00 -46.23 0.61
CA ILE A 21 -41.96 -45.62 1.43
C ILE A 21 -41.53 -44.34 0.69
N SER A 22 -42.07 -43.19 1.12
CA SER A 22 -41.52 -41.87 0.73
C SER A 22 -40.16 -41.67 1.39
N GLY A 23 -39.13 -42.10 0.70
CA GLY A 23 -37.76 -41.78 1.05
C GLY A 23 -37.51 -40.29 0.78
N CYS A 24 -37.60 -39.43 1.80
CA CYS A 24 -37.00 -38.10 1.76
C CYS A 24 -35.48 -38.23 1.64
N SER A 25 -34.98 -38.21 0.42
CA SER A 25 -33.56 -38.00 0.16
C SER A 25 -33.22 -36.57 0.54
N LYS A 26 -32.75 -36.34 1.75
CA LYS A 26 -32.05 -35.10 2.09
C LYS A 26 -30.79 -35.06 1.25
N ASN A 27 -30.81 -34.37 0.12
CA ASN A 27 -29.63 -33.95 -0.56
C ASN A 27 -28.84 -33.03 0.41
N HIS A 28 -27.96 -33.64 1.18
CA HIS A 28 -26.83 -32.90 1.76
C HIS A 28 -25.88 -32.57 0.61
N SER A 29 -26.16 -31.47 -0.09
CA SER A 29 -25.10 -30.80 -0.84
C SER A 29 -24.08 -30.33 0.18
N ASN A 30 -23.07 -31.18 0.47
CA ASN A 30 -21.85 -30.68 1.06
C ASN A 30 -21.40 -29.54 0.14
N PRO A 31 -21.25 -28.31 0.63
CA PRO A 31 -20.61 -27.29 -0.17
C PRO A 31 -19.22 -27.84 -0.50
N SER A 32 -18.92 -27.99 -1.79
CA SER A 32 -17.56 -28.27 -2.23
C SER A 32 -16.66 -27.28 -1.50
N PRO A 33 -15.49 -27.71 -0.96
CA PRO A 33 -14.56 -26.78 -0.34
C PRO A 33 -14.26 -25.70 -1.38
N GLN A 34 -14.74 -24.50 -1.17
CA GLN A 34 -14.33 -23.36 -1.96
C GLN A 34 -12.83 -23.26 -1.75
N LEU A 35 -12.06 -23.57 -2.77
CA LEU A 35 -10.64 -23.29 -2.79
C LEU A 35 -10.49 -21.80 -2.54
N ASN A 36 -10.02 -21.42 -1.35
CA ASN A 36 -9.74 -20.04 -0.99
C ASN A 36 -8.62 -19.52 -1.89
N VAL A 37 -9.03 -18.93 -3.02
CA VAL A 37 -8.08 -18.34 -3.97
C VAL A 37 -7.41 -17.16 -3.31
N LYS A 38 -6.08 -17.23 -3.16
CA LYS A 38 -5.28 -16.14 -2.64
C LYS A 38 -5.38 -14.94 -3.58
N GLN A 39 -5.98 -13.86 -3.11
CA GLN A 39 -6.26 -12.65 -3.91
C GLN A 39 -5.07 -11.70 -3.98
N ILE A 40 -4.27 -11.66 -2.91
CA ILE A 40 -3.05 -10.85 -2.80
C ILE A 40 -1.93 -11.75 -2.30
N LYS A 41 -0.79 -11.70 -2.99
CA LYS A 41 0.38 -12.54 -2.69
C LYS A 41 1.64 -11.69 -2.63
N LEU A 42 2.68 -12.22 -2.02
CA LEU A 42 4.05 -11.72 -2.19
C LEU A 42 4.73 -12.53 -3.29
N GLN A 43 5.49 -11.84 -4.12
CA GLN A 43 6.31 -12.45 -5.16
C GLN A 43 7.72 -11.87 -5.08
N GLN A 44 8.71 -12.75 -5.09
CA GLN A 44 10.11 -12.35 -5.14
C GLN A 44 10.43 -11.84 -6.54
N ASN A 45 10.92 -10.59 -6.62
CA ASN A 45 11.52 -9.99 -7.80
C ASN A 45 13.04 -9.90 -7.61
N THR A 46 13.81 -10.23 -8.64
CA THR A 46 15.28 -10.30 -8.55
C THR A 46 15.95 -8.94 -8.26
N THR A 47 15.34 -7.85 -8.68
CA THR A 47 15.87 -6.48 -8.54
C THR A 47 15.21 -5.72 -7.39
N LEU A 48 13.88 -5.90 -7.25
CA LEU A 48 13.07 -5.10 -6.33
C LEU A 48 12.82 -5.78 -4.98
N GLY A 49 13.20 -7.08 -4.84
CA GLY A 49 12.88 -7.86 -3.64
C GLY A 49 11.42 -8.33 -3.62
N GLU A 50 10.82 -8.49 -2.45
CA GLU A 50 9.40 -8.88 -2.34
C GLU A 50 8.47 -7.74 -2.74
N ILE A 51 7.51 -8.06 -3.63
CA ILE A 51 6.49 -7.13 -4.12
C ILE A 51 5.09 -7.72 -3.93
N LEU A 52 4.09 -6.86 -3.80
CA LEU A 52 2.68 -7.27 -3.80
C LEU A 52 2.22 -7.55 -5.22
N VAL A 53 1.56 -8.69 -5.40
CA VAL A 53 0.92 -9.08 -6.66
C VAL A 53 -0.51 -9.56 -6.41
N ASP A 54 -1.34 -9.50 -7.45
CA ASP A 54 -2.70 -10.06 -7.42
C ASP A 54 -2.70 -11.61 -7.46
N LYS A 55 -3.90 -12.20 -7.51
CA LYS A 55 -4.12 -13.65 -7.60
C LYS A 55 -3.43 -14.30 -8.81
N ASP A 56 -3.28 -13.56 -9.90
CA ASP A 56 -2.70 -14.03 -11.16
C ASP A 56 -1.19 -13.74 -11.26
N GLY A 57 -0.61 -13.01 -10.28
CA GLY A 57 0.82 -12.64 -10.26
C GLY A 57 1.11 -11.32 -10.96
N ARG A 58 0.10 -10.48 -11.21
CA ARG A 58 0.29 -9.12 -11.73
C ARG A 58 0.71 -8.17 -10.63
N THR A 59 1.68 -7.34 -10.91
CA THR A 59 2.25 -6.38 -9.97
C THR A 59 1.25 -5.32 -9.56
N LEU A 60 1.24 -4.99 -8.27
CA LEU A 60 0.49 -3.88 -7.71
C LEU A 60 1.43 -2.70 -7.45
N TYR A 61 0.89 -1.49 -7.64
CA TYR A 61 1.64 -0.24 -7.55
C TYR A 61 0.99 0.75 -6.59
N SER A 62 1.79 1.68 -6.06
CA SER A 62 1.36 2.85 -5.30
C SER A 62 1.79 4.14 -6.01
N PHE A 63 1.09 5.23 -5.74
CA PHE A 63 1.29 6.55 -6.32
C PHE A 63 1.69 7.57 -5.27
N ALA A 64 2.77 8.33 -5.50
CA ALA A 64 3.30 9.30 -4.53
C ALA A 64 2.33 10.47 -4.26
N ASP A 65 1.47 10.83 -5.23
CA ASP A 65 0.49 11.89 -5.07
C ASP A 65 -0.66 11.49 -4.12
N ASP A 66 -0.82 10.18 -3.87
CA ASP A 66 -1.86 9.62 -3.01
C ASP A 66 -1.44 9.57 -1.52
N VAL A 67 -0.41 10.30 -1.13
CA VAL A 67 0.11 10.26 0.25
C VAL A 67 -0.95 10.48 1.32
N ASN A 68 -2.01 11.24 1.03
CA ASN A 68 -3.13 11.46 1.95
C ASN A 68 -4.10 10.26 2.08
N GLY A 69 -3.86 9.17 1.32
CA GLY A 69 -4.69 7.97 1.32
C GLY A 69 -5.89 8.02 0.36
N ALA A 70 -6.08 9.11 -0.36
CA ALA A 70 -7.13 9.24 -1.38
C ALA A 70 -6.54 9.01 -2.79
N ASN A 71 -7.35 8.47 -3.69
CA ASN A 71 -6.99 8.34 -5.10
C ASN A 71 -6.99 9.71 -5.78
N THR A 72 -5.85 10.12 -6.34
CA THR A 72 -5.69 11.35 -7.13
C THR A 72 -5.56 11.07 -8.63
N CYS A 73 -5.37 9.80 -9.02
CA CYS A 73 -5.24 9.37 -10.40
C CYS A 73 -6.60 9.31 -11.10
N THR A 74 -6.93 10.31 -11.92
CA THR A 74 -8.22 10.47 -12.57
C THR A 74 -8.09 10.63 -14.09
N GLY A 75 -9.18 10.44 -14.84
CA GLY A 75 -9.19 10.60 -16.28
C GLY A 75 -8.20 9.71 -17.03
N GLY A 76 -7.32 10.30 -17.83
CA GLY A 76 -6.30 9.55 -18.57
C GLY A 76 -5.33 8.77 -17.69
N CYS A 77 -5.06 9.27 -16.48
CA CYS A 77 -4.26 8.55 -15.47
C CYS A 77 -4.92 7.22 -15.11
N GLU A 78 -6.23 7.20 -14.82
CA GLU A 78 -6.95 5.99 -14.41
C GLU A 78 -7.02 4.93 -15.53
N ILE A 79 -6.92 5.35 -16.79
CA ILE A 79 -6.86 4.41 -17.93
C ILE A 79 -5.52 3.66 -17.90
N LEU A 80 -4.42 4.37 -17.65
CA LEU A 80 -3.07 3.82 -17.58
C LEU A 80 -2.83 3.09 -16.26
N TRP A 81 -3.43 3.59 -15.16
CA TRP A 81 -3.28 3.08 -13.79
C TRP A 81 -4.66 2.74 -13.19
N PRO A 82 -5.32 1.68 -13.67
CA PRO A 82 -6.63 1.30 -13.13
C PRO A 82 -6.53 0.86 -11.66
N PRO A 83 -7.52 1.23 -10.83
CA PRO A 83 -7.53 0.88 -9.41
C PRO A 83 -7.64 -0.65 -9.21
N PHE A 84 -6.89 -1.17 -8.25
CA PHE A 84 -6.98 -2.55 -7.81
C PHE A 84 -8.05 -2.70 -6.71
N TYR A 85 -8.90 -3.72 -6.82
CA TYR A 85 -9.93 -4.00 -5.85
C TYR A 85 -10.19 -5.50 -5.69
N VAL A 86 -10.44 -5.92 -4.45
CA VAL A 86 -10.95 -7.24 -4.07
C VAL A 86 -12.15 -7.02 -3.16
N ASP A 87 -13.28 -7.63 -3.48
CA ASP A 87 -14.47 -7.52 -2.64
C ASP A 87 -14.33 -8.36 -1.37
N ASN A 88 -14.66 -7.75 -0.22
CA ASN A 88 -14.66 -8.41 1.09
C ASN A 88 -13.38 -9.20 1.38
N LEU A 89 -12.21 -8.57 1.20
CA LEU A 89 -10.91 -9.20 1.45
C LEU A 89 -10.82 -9.75 2.88
N THR A 90 -10.48 -11.03 3.01
CA THR A 90 -10.34 -11.74 4.28
C THR A 90 -8.90 -12.25 4.47
N ALA A 91 -8.52 -12.58 5.70
CA ALA A 91 -7.15 -13.01 6.00
C ALA A 91 -6.73 -14.31 5.28
N ASP A 92 -7.68 -15.21 5.05
CA ASP A 92 -7.46 -16.48 4.34
C ASP A 92 -7.26 -16.29 2.81
N GLN A 93 -7.58 -15.11 2.28
CA GLN A 93 -7.31 -14.71 0.90
C GLN A 93 -5.93 -14.05 0.71
N LEU A 94 -5.16 -13.84 1.79
CA LEU A 94 -3.78 -13.40 1.71
C LEU A 94 -2.86 -14.60 1.49
N GLY A 95 -1.92 -14.46 0.56
CA GLY A 95 -1.02 -15.55 0.12
C GLY A 95 0.22 -15.71 0.98
N ASP A 96 0.44 -14.81 1.95
CA ASP A 96 1.59 -14.84 2.83
C ASP A 96 1.20 -14.47 4.27
N ALA A 97 1.83 -15.14 5.26
CA ALA A 97 1.53 -14.95 6.68
C ALA A 97 1.99 -13.58 7.25
N SER A 98 2.92 -12.92 6.57
CA SER A 98 3.39 -11.58 6.93
C SER A 98 2.40 -10.48 6.58
N LEU A 99 1.49 -10.73 5.61
CA LEU A 99 0.42 -9.81 5.24
C LEU A 99 -0.72 -9.87 6.26
N LYS A 100 -1.19 -8.72 6.71
CA LYS A 100 -2.31 -8.61 7.64
C LYS A 100 -3.49 -7.94 6.95
N VAL A 101 -4.69 -8.51 7.09
CA VAL A 101 -5.92 -7.91 6.51
C VAL A 101 -6.16 -6.49 7.05
N THR A 102 -5.72 -6.20 8.27
CA THR A 102 -5.81 -4.88 8.89
C THR A 102 -4.96 -3.80 8.20
N ASP A 103 -3.98 -4.19 7.38
CA ASP A 103 -3.17 -3.24 6.59
C ASP A 103 -3.89 -2.81 5.30
N PHE A 104 -5.02 -3.45 4.98
CA PHE A 104 -5.84 -3.15 3.81
C PHE A 104 -7.12 -2.43 4.22
N SER A 105 -7.52 -1.45 3.41
CA SER A 105 -8.78 -0.74 3.55
C SER A 105 -9.38 -0.48 2.18
N VAL A 106 -10.67 -0.15 2.13
CA VAL A 106 -11.38 0.17 0.89
C VAL A 106 -11.67 1.66 0.85
N ILE A 107 -11.32 2.29 -0.25
CA ILE A 107 -11.71 3.68 -0.57
C ILE A 107 -12.63 3.68 -1.79
N THR A 108 -13.29 4.81 -2.02
CA THR A 108 -14.05 5.08 -3.25
C THR A 108 -13.36 6.18 -4.02
N THR A 109 -13.03 5.93 -5.29
CA THR A 109 -12.42 6.92 -6.19
C THR A 109 -13.42 8.00 -6.60
N SER A 110 -12.94 9.11 -7.18
CA SER A 110 -13.82 10.16 -7.71
C SER A 110 -14.70 9.68 -8.87
N SER A 111 -14.30 8.61 -9.57
CA SER A 111 -15.10 7.93 -10.60
C SER A 111 -16.07 6.89 -10.02
N ASN A 112 -16.29 6.89 -8.70
CA ASN A 112 -17.19 6.00 -7.96
C ASN A 112 -16.80 4.50 -8.06
N LYS A 113 -15.51 4.19 -8.25
CA LYS A 113 -14.98 2.83 -8.20
C LYS A 113 -14.45 2.52 -6.81
N LYS A 114 -14.63 1.29 -6.35
CA LYS A 114 -13.96 0.81 -5.14
C LYS A 114 -12.49 0.52 -5.44
N GLN A 115 -11.62 0.79 -4.48
CA GLN A 115 -10.19 0.55 -4.58
C GLN A 115 -9.64 0.11 -3.22
N LEU A 116 -8.75 -0.89 -3.21
CA LEU A 116 -8.01 -1.24 -2.02
C LEU A 116 -6.84 -0.29 -1.79
N THR A 117 -6.54 -0.05 -0.52
CA THR A 117 -5.28 0.54 -0.07
C THR A 117 -4.47 -0.50 0.67
N TYR A 118 -3.15 -0.36 0.68
CA TYR A 118 -2.22 -1.09 1.54
C TYR A 118 -1.43 -0.09 2.40
N LYS A 119 -1.50 -0.22 3.72
CA LYS A 119 -0.93 0.73 4.69
C LYS A 119 -1.32 2.18 4.37
N GLY A 120 -2.57 2.36 3.90
CA GLY A 120 -3.14 3.66 3.53
C GLY A 120 -2.74 4.18 2.13
N TRP A 121 -1.96 3.43 1.35
CA TRP A 121 -1.62 3.80 -0.03
C TRP A 121 -2.55 3.08 -1.00
N PRO A 122 -3.30 3.80 -1.87
CA PRO A 122 -4.13 3.20 -2.92
C PRO A 122 -3.33 2.30 -3.84
N LEU A 123 -3.89 1.14 -4.21
CA LEU A 123 -3.25 0.15 -5.05
C LEU A 123 -3.79 0.18 -6.48
N TYR A 124 -2.87 0.05 -7.43
CA TYR A 124 -3.14 0.15 -8.86
C TYR A 124 -2.51 -0.99 -9.66
N TYR A 125 -3.04 -1.22 -10.85
CA TYR A 125 -2.34 -1.90 -11.92
C TYR A 125 -1.64 -0.91 -12.84
N PHE A 126 -0.64 -1.36 -13.61
CA PHE A 126 -0.10 -0.64 -14.74
C PHE A 126 -0.64 -1.26 -16.04
N SER A 127 -1.28 -0.45 -16.90
CA SER A 127 -2.02 -0.88 -18.09
C SER A 127 -1.65 -0.05 -19.33
N PRO A 128 -0.40 -0.13 -19.84
CA PRO A 128 0.09 0.73 -20.90
C PRO A 128 -0.66 0.55 -22.24
N ASN A 129 -1.32 -0.59 -22.44
CA ASN A 129 -2.08 -0.92 -23.66
C ASN A 129 -3.56 -1.22 -23.33
N GLY A 130 -4.12 -0.60 -22.28
CA GLY A 130 -5.51 -0.79 -21.86
C GLY A 130 -5.79 -2.11 -21.15
N THR A 131 -4.76 -2.94 -20.90
CA THR A 131 -4.83 -4.16 -20.10
C THR A 131 -3.66 -4.17 -19.09
N PRO A 132 -3.85 -4.67 -17.87
CA PRO A 132 -2.77 -4.82 -16.91
C PRO A 132 -1.62 -5.61 -17.52
N GLU A 133 -0.39 -5.21 -17.18
CA GLU A 133 0.82 -5.93 -17.60
C GLU A 133 0.77 -7.42 -17.20
N VAL A 134 1.49 -8.24 -17.93
CA VAL A 134 1.48 -9.70 -17.68
C VAL A 134 2.16 -10.04 -16.35
N PRO A 135 1.80 -11.19 -15.73
CA PRO A 135 2.41 -11.63 -14.49
C PRO A 135 3.94 -11.57 -14.49
N GLY A 136 4.52 -11.07 -13.40
CA GLY A 136 5.97 -10.98 -13.21
C GLY A 136 6.63 -9.73 -13.81
N GLN A 137 5.93 -8.93 -14.60
CA GLN A 137 6.45 -7.65 -15.08
C GLN A 137 6.31 -6.56 -14.02
N THR A 138 7.23 -5.60 -14.06
CA THR A 138 7.30 -4.44 -13.17
C THR A 138 7.62 -3.16 -13.96
N ASN A 139 7.13 -3.04 -15.20
CA ASN A 139 7.48 -1.93 -16.12
C ASN A 139 6.94 -0.58 -15.65
N GLY A 140 5.95 -0.57 -14.76
CA GLY A 140 5.42 0.65 -14.15
C GLY A 140 6.31 1.24 -13.05
N ASP A 141 7.29 0.46 -12.54
CA ASP A 141 8.13 0.91 -11.43
C ASP A 141 9.05 2.07 -11.83
N GLY A 142 9.09 3.12 -11.01
CA GLY A 142 9.85 4.33 -11.27
C GLY A 142 9.21 5.28 -12.29
N SER A 143 8.03 4.96 -12.84
CA SER A 143 7.36 5.79 -13.84
C SER A 143 7.12 7.22 -13.33
N GLY A 144 7.61 8.20 -14.09
CA GLY A 144 7.54 9.62 -13.72
C GLY A 144 8.19 9.99 -12.39
N GLY A 145 8.93 9.07 -11.74
CA GLY A 145 9.51 9.28 -10.41
C GLY A 145 8.48 9.29 -9.27
N VAL A 146 7.24 8.87 -9.54
CA VAL A 146 6.12 8.94 -8.58
C VAL A 146 5.32 7.64 -8.48
N TRP A 147 5.54 6.65 -9.35
CA TRP A 147 4.91 5.34 -9.32
C TRP A 147 5.90 4.26 -8.91
N PHE A 148 5.55 3.42 -7.94
CA PHE A 148 6.43 2.38 -7.43
C PHE A 148 5.66 1.10 -7.18
N VAL A 149 6.32 -0.05 -7.37
CA VAL A 149 5.73 -1.34 -6.95
C VAL A 149 5.33 -1.26 -5.47
N ALA A 150 4.20 -1.84 -5.12
CA ALA A 150 3.82 -1.95 -3.72
C ALA A 150 4.65 -3.06 -3.05
N LYS A 151 5.23 -2.77 -1.88
CA LYS A 151 6.06 -3.71 -1.11
C LYS A 151 5.59 -3.83 0.33
N PRO A 152 5.74 -5.02 0.95
CA PRO A 152 5.34 -5.22 2.34
C PRO A 152 6.26 -4.50 3.33
N ASP A 153 7.51 -4.29 2.95
CA ASP A 153 8.64 -3.92 3.80
C ASP A 153 9.16 -2.49 3.60
N TYR A 154 8.49 -1.65 2.79
CA TYR A 154 8.90 -0.26 2.69
C TYR A 154 8.94 0.40 4.06
N THR A 155 10.05 1.09 4.33
CA THR A 155 10.22 1.95 5.49
C THR A 155 10.29 3.42 5.09
N ILE A 156 10.76 3.70 3.87
CA ILE A 156 10.69 5.02 3.22
C ILE A 156 9.71 4.90 2.05
N MET A 157 8.82 5.89 1.93
CA MET A 157 7.98 6.12 0.77
C MET A 157 8.24 7.52 0.23
N LEU A 158 7.75 7.80 -0.98
CA LEU A 158 7.79 9.14 -1.55
C LEU A 158 6.38 9.73 -1.60
N ALA A 159 6.27 10.99 -1.22
CA ALA A 159 5.08 11.82 -1.41
C ALA A 159 5.38 12.89 -2.47
N ASN A 160 4.41 13.21 -3.33
CA ASN A 160 4.47 14.33 -4.25
C ASN A 160 3.31 15.29 -3.95
N LYS A 161 3.57 16.34 -3.19
CA LYS A 161 2.52 17.20 -2.66
C LYS A 161 3.00 18.65 -2.46
N GLN A 162 2.02 19.57 -2.45
CA GLN A 162 2.21 20.94 -2.01
C GLN A 162 2.72 20.97 -0.56
N LEU A 163 3.82 21.66 -0.29
CA LEU A 163 4.26 21.95 1.07
C LEU A 163 3.34 23.02 1.70
N ILE A 164 2.78 22.70 2.87
CA ILE A 164 1.93 23.63 3.64
C ILE A 164 2.56 23.79 5.03
N GLY A 165 2.98 25.01 5.34
CA GLY A 165 3.60 25.32 6.62
C GLY A 165 2.62 25.26 7.79
N GLY A 166 3.14 25.29 9.02
CA GLY A 166 2.33 25.44 10.24
C GLY A 166 1.56 26.75 10.31
N ASP A 167 1.94 27.73 9.49
CA ASP A 167 1.27 29.02 9.28
C ASP A 167 0.15 28.97 8.22
N ASN A 168 -0.13 27.77 7.65
CA ASN A 168 -1.07 27.49 6.57
C ASN A 168 -0.73 28.15 5.20
N ASN A 169 0.46 28.69 5.04
CA ASN A 169 0.93 29.17 3.75
C ASN A 169 1.45 28.04 2.88
N HIS A 170 1.38 28.22 1.55
CA HIS A 170 1.94 27.33 0.56
C HIS A 170 3.39 27.69 0.26
N TYR A 171 4.23 26.69 0.20
CA TYR A 171 5.66 26.82 -0.06
C TYR A 171 6.08 25.93 -1.24
N LYS A 172 6.97 26.44 -2.08
CA LYS A 172 7.63 25.68 -3.14
C LYS A 172 8.77 24.83 -2.56
N SER A 173 9.41 24.04 -3.40
CA SER A 173 10.55 23.20 -3.01
C SER A 173 11.78 23.98 -2.49
N ASP A 174 11.90 25.26 -2.84
CA ASP A 174 12.91 26.18 -2.36
C ASP A 174 12.49 26.98 -1.11
N TYR A 175 11.34 26.64 -0.56
CA TYR A 175 10.69 27.31 0.60
C TYR A 175 10.27 28.76 0.34
N SER A 176 10.27 29.26 -0.88
CA SER A 176 9.60 30.49 -1.24
C SER A 176 8.07 30.30 -1.22
N LEU A 177 7.31 31.38 -0.94
CA LEU A 177 5.84 31.34 -0.98
C LEU A 177 5.35 31.03 -2.39
N GLY A 178 4.33 30.20 -2.49
CA GLY A 178 3.63 29.87 -3.73
C GLY A 178 3.27 28.41 -3.89
N ASP A 179 2.53 28.12 -4.96
CA ASP A 179 2.07 26.79 -5.30
C ASP A 179 3.12 25.98 -6.08
N GLY A 180 3.11 24.66 -5.86
CA GLY A 180 3.96 23.70 -6.54
C GLY A 180 4.21 22.46 -5.68
N ASN A 181 4.09 21.28 -6.28
CA ASN A 181 4.37 20.04 -5.57
C ASN A 181 5.88 19.86 -5.38
N THR A 182 6.22 19.22 -4.27
CA THR A 182 7.57 18.77 -3.93
C THR A 182 7.53 17.26 -3.71
N ILE A 183 8.52 16.53 -4.24
CA ILE A 183 8.69 15.11 -3.94
C ILE A 183 9.58 15.01 -2.71
N PHE A 184 9.05 14.43 -1.62
CA PHE A 184 9.75 14.30 -0.35
C PHE A 184 9.54 12.92 0.29
N PHE A 185 10.35 12.60 1.30
CA PHE A 185 10.32 11.35 2.01
C PHE A 185 9.23 11.33 3.07
N THR A 186 8.58 10.17 3.16
CA THR A 186 7.73 9.81 4.29
C THR A 186 8.15 8.44 4.83
N ASP A 187 7.67 8.08 6.01
CA ASP A 187 7.71 6.71 6.46
C ASP A 187 6.71 5.82 5.69
N ALA A 188 6.64 4.55 6.03
CA ALA A 188 5.79 3.54 5.39
C ALA A 188 4.30 3.90 5.37
N ILE A 189 3.84 4.66 6.37
CA ILE A 189 2.42 5.04 6.54
C ILE A 189 2.14 6.49 6.16
N GLY A 190 3.12 7.19 5.55
CA GLY A 190 2.95 8.52 4.99
C GLY A 190 3.23 9.68 5.93
N ASN A 191 3.84 9.47 7.11
CA ASN A 191 4.31 10.57 7.94
C ASN A 191 5.58 11.18 7.35
N THR A 192 5.60 12.50 7.22
CA THR A 192 6.69 13.24 6.59
C THR A 192 8.00 13.12 7.38
N LEU A 193 9.10 12.95 6.64
CA LEU A 193 10.45 12.96 7.19
C LEU A 193 11.13 14.29 6.89
N TYR A 194 11.82 14.80 7.90
CA TYR A 194 12.52 16.08 7.88
C TYR A 194 14.02 15.91 8.13
N THR A 195 14.78 16.90 7.74
CA THR A 195 16.18 17.11 8.16
C THR A 195 16.29 18.42 8.95
N PHE A 196 17.39 18.62 9.67
CA PHE A 196 17.62 19.85 10.43
C PHE A 196 18.88 20.57 9.90
N LEU A 197 18.74 21.83 9.46
CA LEU A 197 19.85 22.56 8.84
C LEU A 197 21.05 22.81 9.74
N LYS A 198 20.94 22.62 11.06
CA LYS A 198 22.09 22.74 11.98
C LYS A 198 22.78 21.42 12.25
N ASP A 199 22.24 20.29 11.74
CA ASP A 199 22.92 19.01 11.81
C ASP A 199 24.14 19.02 10.87
N SER A 200 25.09 18.15 11.16
CA SER A 200 26.22 17.88 10.31
C SER A 200 26.27 16.40 9.92
N SER A 201 27.20 16.03 9.05
CA SER A 201 27.24 14.68 8.48
C SER A 201 27.28 13.60 9.56
N ASN A 202 26.21 12.78 9.61
CA ASN A 202 26.00 11.70 10.57
C ASN A 202 26.03 12.16 12.03
N ARG A 203 25.63 13.39 12.29
CA ARG A 203 25.61 13.97 13.63
C ARG A 203 24.32 14.73 13.88
N ASN A 204 23.56 14.28 14.89
CA ASN A 204 22.34 14.90 15.38
C ASN A 204 22.69 15.99 16.40
N GLU A 205 22.42 17.25 16.06
CA GLU A 205 22.65 18.42 16.91
C GLU A 205 21.36 18.91 17.60
N PHE A 206 20.22 18.26 17.34
CA PHE A 206 18.95 18.71 17.90
C PHE A 206 18.53 17.93 19.15
N THR A 207 18.63 16.59 19.11
CA THR A 207 18.11 15.74 20.17
C THR A 207 18.91 15.91 21.46
N LYS A 208 18.20 16.11 22.58
CA LYS A 208 18.82 16.20 23.90
C LYS A 208 19.13 14.81 24.46
N PRO A 209 20.14 14.69 25.38
CA PRO A 209 20.51 13.40 25.95
C PRO A 209 19.38 12.69 26.70
N ASP A 210 18.44 13.44 27.27
CA ASP A 210 17.26 12.96 27.97
C ASP A 210 16.03 12.77 27.07
N PHE A 211 16.17 13.01 25.77
CA PHE A 211 15.09 12.99 24.79
C PHE A 211 13.89 13.90 25.12
N SER A 212 14.02 14.89 25.99
CA SER A 212 12.94 15.79 26.42
C SER A 212 12.32 16.60 25.27
N ASN A 213 13.05 16.77 24.15
CA ASN A 213 12.54 17.46 22.95
C ASN A 213 12.09 16.53 21.83
N ASN A 214 12.04 15.21 22.09
CA ASN A 214 11.63 14.23 21.08
C ASN A 214 10.16 14.34 20.68
N ALA A 215 9.32 14.94 21.54
CA ALA A 215 7.93 15.24 21.22
C ALA A 215 7.78 16.35 20.13
N ILE A 216 8.81 17.19 19.96
CA ILE A 216 8.82 18.25 18.92
C ILE A 216 9.31 17.64 17.61
N PHE A 217 10.55 17.12 17.59
CA PHE A 217 11.09 16.33 16.49
C PHE A 217 11.65 15.02 17.04
N SER A 218 11.01 13.92 16.70
CA SER A 218 11.47 12.59 17.07
C SER A 218 12.45 12.04 16.05
N ILE A 219 13.48 11.35 16.52
CA ILE A 219 14.41 10.63 15.64
C ILE A 219 13.65 9.58 14.83
N TYR A 220 14.00 9.44 13.55
CA TYR A 220 13.49 8.37 12.72
C TYR A 220 14.32 7.10 12.94
N ASP A 221 13.72 6.10 13.57
CA ASP A 221 14.34 4.82 13.88
C ASP A 221 13.45 3.67 13.39
N THR A 222 14.00 2.80 12.57
CA THR A 222 13.39 1.56 12.10
C THR A 222 14.47 0.49 11.99
N THR A 223 14.07 -0.78 12.09
CA THR A 223 15.03 -1.91 12.12
C THR A 223 15.85 -1.99 10.83
N GLU A 224 15.19 -1.78 9.70
CA GLU A 224 15.78 -1.89 8.35
C GLU A 224 15.39 -0.68 7.52
N ILE A 225 16.15 -0.43 6.44
CA ILE A 225 15.78 0.53 5.40
C ILE A 225 15.39 -0.21 4.13
N THR A 226 14.17 0.02 3.67
CA THR A 226 13.68 -0.39 2.35
C THR A 226 13.05 0.82 1.67
N VAL A 227 13.50 1.09 0.46
CA VAL A 227 13.22 2.33 -0.26
C VAL A 227 12.66 2.07 -1.66
N PRO A 228 11.92 3.02 -2.26
CA PRO A 228 11.57 2.99 -3.69
C PRO A 228 12.79 2.87 -4.59
N SER A 229 12.63 2.24 -5.75
CA SER A 229 13.71 1.88 -6.69
C SER A 229 14.58 3.03 -7.16
N ILE A 230 14.05 4.25 -7.16
CA ILE A 230 14.80 5.46 -7.58
C ILE A 230 15.71 6.02 -6.49
N LEU A 231 15.68 5.46 -5.28
CA LEU A 231 16.55 5.85 -4.16
C LEU A 231 17.68 4.83 -4.01
N ASP A 232 18.88 5.33 -3.82
CA ASP A 232 20.04 4.49 -3.48
C ASP A 232 20.03 4.18 -1.98
N LYS A 233 19.77 2.91 -1.63
CA LYS A 233 19.80 2.42 -0.23
C LYS A 233 21.16 2.67 0.44
N GLY A 234 22.25 2.68 -0.32
CA GLY A 234 23.61 2.92 0.19
C GLY A 234 23.84 4.34 0.72
N LEU A 235 22.93 5.28 0.42
CA LEU A 235 22.98 6.66 0.94
C LEU A 235 22.34 6.82 2.33
N PHE A 236 21.74 5.75 2.85
CA PHE A 236 21.19 5.71 4.20
C PHE A 236 22.18 5.06 5.16
N THR A 237 22.40 5.68 6.31
CA THR A 237 23.34 5.21 7.35
C THR A 237 22.65 5.27 8.71
N ARG A 238 22.99 4.36 9.61
CA ARG A 238 22.53 4.41 11.01
C ARG A 238 23.59 5.09 11.87
N ILE A 239 23.14 5.97 12.75
CA ILE A 239 23.96 6.61 13.78
C ILE A 239 23.43 6.28 15.17
N ASP A 240 24.27 6.34 16.18
CA ASP A 240 23.88 6.32 17.59
C ASP A 240 23.61 7.74 18.08
N VAL A 241 22.46 7.91 18.72
CA VAL A 241 22.06 9.16 19.36
C VAL A 241 21.71 8.84 20.83
N PHE A 242 22.67 9.02 21.72
CA PHE A 242 22.51 8.73 23.14
C PHE A 242 21.96 7.33 23.44
N GLY A 243 22.47 6.30 22.73
CA GLY A 243 22.07 4.89 22.90
C GLY A 243 20.83 4.48 22.11
N ARG A 244 20.27 5.37 21.27
CA ARG A 244 19.18 5.04 20.33
C ARG A 244 19.64 5.18 18.90
N SER A 245 19.14 4.31 18.04
CA SER A 245 19.42 4.37 16.61
C SER A 245 18.65 5.49 15.93
N GLN A 246 19.27 6.14 14.95
CA GLN A 246 18.61 7.08 14.04
C GLN A 246 19.12 6.84 12.62
N TRP A 247 18.22 6.88 11.64
CA TRP A 247 18.62 6.86 10.23
C TRP A 247 19.01 8.25 9.73
N THR A 248 20.02 8.26 8.86
CA THR A 248 20.44 9.46 8.09
C THR A 248 20.28 9.19 6.60
N TYR A 249 20.13 10.24 5.81
CA TYR A 249 20.19 10.19 4.34
C TYR A 249 21.23 11.20 3.86
N LYS A 250 22.22 10.74 3.09
CA LYS A 250 23.39 11.59 2.69
C LYS A 250 24.03 12.31 3.87
N GLY A 251 24.08 11.66 5.02
CA GLY A 251 24.59 12.21 6.27
C GLY A 251 23.60 13.05 7.07
N TRP A 252 22.44 13.45 6.53
CA TRP A 252 21.43 14.20 7.26
C TRP A 252 20.59 13.27 8.15
N PRO A 253 20.58 13.46 9.49
CA PRO A 253 19.66 12.77 10.39
C PRO A 253 18.19 13.01 10.00
N LEU A 254 17.37 11.96 10.07
CA LEU A 254 15.96 12.00 9.68
C LEU A 254 15.06 12.07 10.92
N TYR A 255 14.00 12.90 10.84
CA TYR A 255 13.09 13.17 11.94
C TYR A 255 11.63 13.15 11.49
N HIS A 256 10.72 12.87 12.43
CA HIS A 256 9.30 13.22 12.32
C HIS A 256 9.02 14.51 13.10
N PHE A 257 8.03 15.29 12.68
CA PHE A 257 7.54 16.47 13.40
C PHE A 257 6.27 16.15 14.20
N GLY A 258 6.26 16.49 15.50
CA GLY A 258 5.16 16.14 16.39
C GLY A 258 3.82 16.79 16.02
N ASP A 259 3.85 18.07 15.58
CA ASP A 259 2.62 18.80 15.21
C ASP A 259 2.05 18.41 13.84
N ASP A 260 2.72 17.54 13.08
CA ASP A 260 2.09 16.84 11.94
C ASP A 260 1.04 15.83 12.41
N ALA A 261 1.07 15.46 13.71
CA ALA A 261 0.07 14.69 14.42
C ALA A 261 -0.35 13.38 13.71
N GLY A 262 0.57 12.73 12.98
CA GLY A 262 0.30 11.52 12.21
C GLY A 262 -0.57 11.75 10.96
N ILE A 263 -0.79 13.00 10.57
CA ILE A 263 -1.52 13.33 9.33
C ILE A 263 -0.61 13.07 8.13
N ARG A 264 -1.00 12.13 7.29
CA ARG A 264 -0.26 11.70 6.11
C ARG A 264 0.08 12.87 5.17
N GLY A 265 1.37 13.03 4.86
CA GLY A 265 1.86 14.11 4.00
C GLY A 265 1.64 15.52 4.56
N SER A 266 1.44 15.67 5.87
CA SER A 266 1.51 16.97 6.54
C SER A 266 2.95 17.49 6.53
N THR A 267 3.13 18.79 6.31
CA THR A 267 4.46 19.41 6.19
C THR A 267 4.62 20.66 7.05
N LYS A 268 3.90 20.72 8.19
CA LYS A 268 3.90 21.88 9.09
C LYS A 268 5.28 22.24 9.63
N GLY A 269 6.17 21.23 9.72
CA GLY A 269 7.54 21.39 10.21
C GLY A 269 8.38 22.37 9.38
N VAL A 270 8.05 22.61 8.10
CA VAL A 270 8.83 23.46 7.19
C VAL A 270 8.91 24.93 7.66
N THR A 271 8.00 25.38 8.53
CA THR A 271 8.00 26.73 9.10
C THR A 271 8.36 26.76 10.58
N PHE A 272 8.67 25.61 11.20
CA PHE A 272 8.98 25.54 12.63
C PHE A 272 10.27 26.30 12.97
N GLY A 273 10.13 27.34 13.79
CA GLY A 273 11.22 28.24 14.23
C GLY A 273 11.72 29.21 13.16
N ALA A 274 11.73 28.84 11.91
CA ALA A 274 11.91 29.68 10.72
C ALA A 274 11.60 28.87 9.46
N VAL A 275 11.17 29.51 8.39
CA VAL A 275 10.91 28.87 7.11
C VAL A 275 12.18 28.17 6.61
N GLY A 276 12.06 26.89 6.21
CA GLY A 276 13.15 26.08 5.69
C GLY A 276 14.22 25.66 6.71
N ARG A 277 14.06 25.96 8.02
CA ARG A 277 14.98 25.47 9.06
C ARG A 277 14.90 23.94 9.22
N TRP A 278 13.72 23.39 9.03
CA TRP A 278 13.42 21.96 9.01
C TRP A 278 12.88 21.59 7.64
N PRO A 279 13.77 21.47 6.63
CA PRO A 279 13.32 21.08 5.31
C PRO A 279 12.82 19.64 5.32
N VAL A 280 11.82 19.32 4.48
CA VAL A 280 11.46 17.94 4.21
C VAL A 280 12.65 17.22 3.58
N ALA A 281 12.87 15.95 3.92
CA ALA A 281 13.92 15.16 3.31
C ALA A 281 13.57 14.88 1.83
N VAL A 282 14.49 15.16 0.91
CA VAL A 282 14.30 15.00 -0.53
C VAL A 282 15.47 14.23 -1.15
N LYS A 283 15.20 13.52 -2.27
CA LYS A 283 16.20 12.71 -2.96
C LYS A 283 17.47 13.51 -3.33
N ASP A 284 17.29 14.72 -3.84
CA ASP A 284 18.36 15.52 -4.41
C ASP A 284 19.00 16.50 -3.39
N ILE A 285 18.71 16.31 -2.09
CA ILE A 285 19.39 17.07 -1.04
C ILE A 285 20.91 16.91 -1.16
N LEU A 286 21.65 17.99 -0.99
CA LEU A 286 23.11 17.92 -0.94
C LEU A 286 23.58 17.11 0.28
N THR A 287 24.77 16.54 0.20
CA THR A 287 25.38 15.86 1.36
C THR A 287 25.49 16.81 2.54
N ALA A 288 25.21 16.30 3.74
CA ALA A 288 25.34 17.08 4.96
C ALA A 288 26.78 17.61 5.14
N PRO A 289 26.95 18.84 5.67
CA PRO A 289 28.29 19.42 5.87
C PRO A 289 29.06 18.58 6.88
N THR A 290 30.38 18.53 6.72
CA THR A 290 31.27 17.92 7.72
C THR A 290 31.15 18.66 9.04
N PRO A 291 31.27 17.97 10.20
CA PRO A 291 31.24 18.58 11.52
C PRO A 291 32.31 19.63 11.72
#